data_ad611421f37dc6be1e12621c40d63040
#
_entry.id   ad611421f37dc6be1e12621c40d63040
#
_cell.length_a   1.000
_cell.length_b   1.000
_cell.length_c   1.000
_cell.angle_alpha   90.00
_cell.angle_beta   90.00
_cell.angle_gamma   90.00
#
_symmetry.space_group_name_H-M   'P 1'
#
loop_
_entity.id
_entity.type
_entity.pdbx_description
1 polymer ?
#
loop_
_entity_poly.entity_id
_entity_poly.type
_entity_poly.pdbx_seq_one_letter_code
_entity_poly.pdbx_strand_id
1 'polypeptide(L)'
;MAFAKLKEAREALDAKRDELKRVFYEAGPERDMDQVTVIPGDSNAKVDWIRARNDEITDLHAEVKRLEEIEVGATNAGAAREAGAENGEPSETPDSAKSLGQRLVESAAFKGFQGGTGPKSEIKIPSLRNTLFETSAGWSPESTRTDVVSLFPTRPAPDVVDFIPTLPTGQSAIKFMRETLFTNNAVEKAEGAAYGEAALTLTEVSLPVEKIPVFLAVTDEQLEDVEGVAAYIDQRLVFMIRQRLDAQVLVGDGATPNLEGTLNVSSINTQAKGADTVLDALYKGIDLVRTTGFTEPGVVFMTPTDFQPVRIDKTMDGIYIWGHPSMPGPFTMWGVPLKLTTAVTANTAVLGDYANFSNLYIRRGVDVQISNSHDDYFVNGKQAIRADLRVAMVHYRPSAFCEVTGI
;
A
#
# COMPACT_ATOMS: atom_id res chain seq x y z
N MET A 1 -9.99 6.29 45.44
CA MET A 1 -11.33 6.78 45.00
C MET A 1 -11.51 6.67 43.47
N ALA A 2 -10.53 6.99 42.64
CA ALA A 2 -10.67 6.87 41.16
C ALA A 2 -10.91 5.44 40.67
N PHE A 3 -10.20 4.46 41.21
CA PHE A 3 -10.34 3.03 40.85
C PHE A 3 -11.75 2.47 41.13
N ALA A 4 -12.39 2.89 42.23
CA ALA A 4 -13.75 2.45 42.53
C ALA A 4 -14.76 3.00 41.50
N LYS A 5 -14.62 4.27 41.10
CA LYS A 5 -15.49 4.89 40.10
C LYS A 5 -15.29 4.31 38.70
N LEU A 6 -14.06 3.97 38.32
CA LEU A 6 -13.79 3.31 37.02
C LEU A 6 -14.42 1.91 36.96
N LYS A 7 -14.33 1.17 38.05
CA LYS A 7 -14.95 -0.16 38.14
C LYS A 7 -16.48 -0.06 38.04
N GLU A 8 -17.09 0.86 38.77
CA GLU A 8 -18.54 1.12 38.73
C GLU A 8 -19.00 1.53 37.31
N ALA A 9 -18.24 2.40 36.63
CA ALA A 9 -18.57 2.84 35.28
C ALA A 9 -18.47 1.69 34.26
N ARG A 10 -17.46 0.82 34.37
CA ARG A 10 -17.34 -0.40 33.54
C ARG A 10 -18.48 -1.38 33.78
N GLU A 11 -18.83 -1.66 35.04
CA GLU A 11 -19.94 -2.52 35.39
C GLU A 11 -21.28 -1.98 34.86
N ALA A 12 -21.51 -0.66 34.96
CA ALA A 12 -22.69 -0.02 34.40
C ALA A 12 -22.76 -0.12 32.86
N LEU A 13 -21.62 0.06 32.18
CA LEU A 13 -21.52 -0.08 30.72
C LEU A 13 -21.81 -1.49 30.27
N ASP A 14 -21.27 -2.50 30.95
CA ASP A 14 -21.50 -3.92 30.62
C ASP A 14 -22.95 -4.32 30.88
N ALA A 15 -23.56 -3.86 31.98
CA ALA A 15 -24.97 -4.10 32.25
C ALA A 15 -25.87 -3.55 31.13
N LYS A 16 -25.63 -2.34 30.66
CA LYS A 16 -26.39 -1.74 29.56
C LYS A 16 -26.18 -2.44 28.21
N ARG A 17 -24.98 -2.91 27.95
CA ARG A 17 -24.69 -3.75 26.76
C ARG A 17 -25.41 -5.07 26.81
N ASP A 18 -25.50 -5.71 27.98
CA ASP A 18 -26.16 -6.98 28.13
C ASP A 18 -27.69 -6.83 28.02
N GLU A 19 -28.26 -5.69 28.48
CA GLU A 19 -29.68 -5.37 28.22
C GLU A 19 -29.94 -5.28 26.71
N LEU A 20 -29.11 -4.59 25.94
CA LEU A 20 -29.23 -4.49 24.48
C LEU A 20 -29.07 -5.86 23.80
N LYS A 21 -28.10 -6.68 24.24
CA LYS A 21 -27.90 -8.02 23.68
C LYS A 21 -29.16 -8.89 23.87
N ARG A 22 -29.83 -8.81 25.01
CA ARG A 22 -31.10 -9.55 25.26
C ARG A 22 -32.19 -9.11 24.29
N VAL A 23 -32.33 -7.81 24.07
CA VAL A 23 -33.31 -7.26 23.12
C VAL A 23 -33.09 -7.77 21.71
N PHE A 24 -31.81 -7.73 21.25
CA PHE A 24 -31.45 -8.22 19.91
C PHE A 24 -31.55 -9.75 19.79
N TYR A 25 -31.32 -10.48 20.88
CA TYR A 25 -31.49 -11.92 20.90
C TYR A 25 -32.95 -12.31 20.73
N GLU A 26 -33.89 -11.60 21.40
CA GLU A 26 -35.32 -11.80 21.23
C GLU A 26 -35.83 -11.38 19.84
N ALA A 27 -35.28 -10.31 19.26
CA ALA A 27 -35.65 -9.85 17.92
C ALA A 27 -35.23 -10.84 16.79
N GLY A 28 -34.35 -11.81 17.07
CA GLY A 28 -33.90 -12.83 16.14
C GLY A 28 -33.11 -12.31 14.94
N PRO A 29 -32.77 -13.18 13.99
CA PRO A 29 -31.92 -12.81 12.83
C PRO A 29 -32.60 -11.84 11.87
N GLU A 30 -33.92 -11.80 11.83
CA GLU A 30 -34.70 -10.86 11.00
C GLU A 30 -34.91 -9.49 11.65
N ARG A 31 -34.47 -9.32 12.93
CA ARG A 31 -34.62 -8.10 13.74
C ARG A 31 -36.05 -7.62 13.85
N ASP A 32 -36.97 -8.56 14.02
CA ASP A 32 -38.39 -8.27 14.18
C ASP A 32 -38.66 -7.72 15.58
N MET A 33 -38.97 -6.42 15.68
CA MET A 33 -39.21 -5.73 16.94
C MET A 33 -40.57 -6.10 17.56
N ASP A 34 -41.49 -6.68 16.80
CA ASP A 34 -42.78 -7.10 17.34
C ASP A 34 -42.65 -8.33 18.26
N GLN A 35 -41.59 -9.14 18.08
CA GLN A 35 -41.29 -10.30 18.91
C GLN A 35 -40.62 -9.97 20.26
N VAL A 36 -40.13 -8.75 20.43
CA VAL A 36 -39.47 -8.34 21.67
C VAL A 36 -40.48 -8.08 22.75
N THR A 37 -40.41 -8.86 23.83
CA THR A 37 -41.34 -8.79 24.98
C THR A 37 -40.79 -8.01 26.16
N VAL A 38 -39.46 -7.85 26.21
CA VAL A 38 -38.75 -7.13 27.32
C VAL A 38 -39.08 -5.64 27.37
N ILE A 39 -39.43 -5.04 26.24
CA ILE A 39 -39.78 -3.62 26.17
C ILE A 39 -41.28 -3.47 25.91
N PRO A 40 -42.05 -2.89 26.83
CA PRO A 40 -43.48 -2.64 26.61
C PRO A 40 -43.65 -1.45 25.64
N GLY A 41 -44.56 -1.63 24.68
CA GLY A 41 -44.93 -0.54 23.74
C GLY A 41 -44.94 -0.98 22.28
N ASP A 42 -45.31 -0.06 21.40
CA ASP A 42 -45.36 -0.22 19.96
C ASP A 42 -43.92 -0.24 19.35
N SER A 43 -43.78 -0.78 18.14
CA SER A 43 -42.49 -0.93 17.44
C SER A 43 -41.69 0.37 17.40
N ASN A 44 -42.32 1.52 17.24
CA ASN A 44 -41.67 2.83 17.30
C ASN A 44 -41.09 3.16 18.69
N ALA A 45 -41.84 2.86 19.74
CA ALA A 45 -41.39 3.08 21.12
C ALA A 45 -40.19 2.19 21.47
N LYS A 46 -40.16 0.96 20.95
CA LYS A 46 -39.01 0.03 21.10
C LYS A 46 -37.74 0.57 20.39
N VAL A 47 -37.91 1.12 19.18
CA VAL A 47 -36.79 1.73 18.44
C VAL A 47 -36.26 2.97 19.19
N ASP A 48 -37.13 3.82 19.73
CA ASP A 48 -36.70 5.00 20.49
C ASP A 48 -35.98 4.62 21.78
N TRP A 49 -36.46 3.55 22.45
CA TRP A 49 -35.79 2.98 23.62
C TRP A 49 -34.36 2.47 23.27
N ILE A 50 -34.19 1.77 22.13
CA ILE A 50 -32.88 1.30 21.68
C ILE A 50 -31.95 2.47 21.38
N ARG A 51 -32.46 3.55 20.76
CA ARG A 51 -31.67 4.75 20.50
C ARG A 51 -31.20 5.41 21.80
N ALA A 52 -32.12 5.62 22.73
CA ALA A 52 -31.80 6.19 24.03
C ALA A 52 -30.75 5.34 24.78
N ARG A 53 -30.85 4.00 24.68
CA ARG A 53 -29.88 3.10 25.30
C ARG A 53 -28.50 3.12 24.63
N ASN A 54 -28.45 3.28 23.32
CA ASN A 54 -27.19 3.48 22.60
C ASN A 54 -26.51 4.80 22.95
N ASP A 55 -27.29 5.88 23.13
CA ASP A 55 -26.77 7.16 23.56
C ASP A 55 -26.17 7.07 24.98
N GLU A 56 -26.88 6.43 25.92
CA GLU A 56 -26.38 6.15 27.27
C GLU A 56 -25.08 5.32 27.26
N ILE A 57 -24.96 4.31 26.39
CA ILE A 57 -23.75 3.50 26.23
C ILE A 57 -22.59 4.34 25.69
N THR A 58 -22.87 5.24 24.75
CA THR A 58 -21.86 6.15 24.19
C THR A 58 -21.31 7.10 25.26
N ASP A 59 -22.18 7.66 26.07
CA ASP A 59 -21.81 8.57 27.17
C ASP A 59 -21.00 7.83 28.25
N LEU A 60 -21.44 6.63 28.66
CA LEU A 60 -20.70 5.79 29.61
C LEU A 60 -19.34 5.36 29.07
N HIS A 61 -19.25 5.08 27.76
CA HIS A 61 -17.98 4.74 27.15
C HIS A 61 -17.00 5.93 27.15
N ALA A 62 -17.49 7.16 26.91
CA ALA A 62 -16.68 8.36 26.99
C ALA A 62 -16.21 8.63 28.44
N GLU A 63 -17.07 8.36 29.44
CA GLU A 63 -16.74 8.49 30.85
C GLU A 63 -15.67 7.48 31.29
N VAL A 64 -15.81 6.21 30.89
CA VAL A 64 -14.81 5.16 31.16
C VAL A 64 -13.48 5.55 30.58
N LYS A 65 -13.41 6.00 29.32
CA LYS A 65 -12.17 6.45 28.68
C LYS A 65 -11.53 7.60 29.42
N ARG A 66 -12.30 8.59 29.85
CA ARG A 66 -11.81 9.72 30.65
C ARG A 66 -11.22 9.27 32.00
N LEU A 67 -11.88 8.33 32.67
CA LEU A 67 -11.41 7.79 33.94
C LEU A 67 -10.14 6.94 33.77
N GLU A 68 -10.01 6.20 32.66
CA GLU A 68 -8.78 5.47 32.30
C GLU A 68 -7.61 6.43 32.04
N GLU A 69 -7.81 7.53 31.34
CA GLU A 69 -6.78 8.55 31.13
C GLU A 69 -6.30 9.18 32.46
N ILE A 70 -7.21 9.40 33.41
CA ILE A 70 -6.88 9.88 34.75
C ILE A 70 -6.10 8.84 35.54
N GLU A 71 -6.43 7.57 35.42
CA GLU A 71 -5.75 6.46 36.09
C GLU A 71 -4.33 6.29 35.57
N VAL A 72 -4.13 6.32 34.25
CA VAL A 72 -2.79 6.30 33.63
C VAL A 72 -1.96 7.50 34.05
N GLY A 73 -2.58 8.69 34.12
CA GLY A 73 -1.90 9.88 34.62
C GLY A 73 -1.49 9.78 36.09
N ALA A 74 -2.34 9.16 36.94
CA ALA A 74 -2.06 8.96 38.36
C ALA A 74 -0.98 7.90 38.61
N THR A 75 -0.95 6.81 37.81
CA THR A 75 0.10 5.78 37.89
C THR A 75 1.45 6.31 37.43
N ASN A 76 1.50 7.09 36.37
CA ASN A 76 2.73 7.76 35.93
C ASN A 76 3.25 8.80 36.95
N ALA A 77 2.36 9.52 37.60
CA ALA A 77 2.74 10.44 38.68
C ALA A 77 3.20 9.71 39.97
N GLY A 78 2.65 8.50 40.22
CA GLY A 78 3.09 7.61 41.31
C GLY A 78 4.48 7.04 41.07
N ALA A 79 4.74 6.54 39.87
CA ALA A 79 6.05 6.02 39.49
C ALA A 79 7.16 7.10 39.53
N ALA A 80 6.84 8.34 39.16
CA ALA A 80 7.74 9.48 39.28
C ALA A 80 8.04 9.86 40.74
N ARG A 81 7.13 9.57 41.69
CA ARG A 81 7.35 9.77 43.13
C ARG A 81 8.18 8.68 43.77
N GLU A 82 8.04 7.44 43.36
CA GLU A 82 8.85 6.33 43.90
C GLU A 82 10.30 6.39 43.40
N ALA A 83 10.56 6.84 42.18
CA ALA A 83 11.91 7.09 41.68
C ALA A 83 12.64 8.27 42.34
N GLY A 84 11.91 9.20 43.01
CA GLY A 84 12.47 10.34 43.74
C GLY A 84 12.74 10.10 45.24
N ALA A 85 12.40 8.92 45.80
CA ALA A 85 12.44 8.69 47.22
C ALA A 85 13.76 8.06 47.76
N GLU A 86 14.73 7.74 46.88
CA GLU A 86 15.98 7.07 47.32
C GLU A 86 17.20 7.97 47.51
N ASN A 87 17.11 9.29 47.29
CA ASN A 87 18.25 10.17 47.63
C ASN A 87 17.75 11.40 48.39
N GLY A 88 17.93 11.32 49.72
CA GLY A 88 17.60 12.38 50.64
C GLY A 88 18.55 13.55 50.53
N GLU A 89 18.06 14.69 50.02
CA GLU A 89 18.38 16.07 50.38
C GLU A 89 17.23 16.96 49.91
N PRO A 90 16.87 18.03 50.64
CA PRO A 90 15.74 18.88 50.25
C PRO A 90 16.13 19.68 49.01
N SER A 91 15.76 19.17 47.84
CA SER A 91 15.92 19.90 46.58
C SER A 91 14.82 20.92 46.44
N GLU A 92 15.21 22.16 46.41
CA GLU A 92 14.41 23.27 45.89
C GLU A 92 13.82 22.86 44.53
N THR A 93 12.52 23.05 44.37
CA THR A 93 11.81 22.77 43.13
C THR A 93 12.55 23.38 41.92
N PRO A 94 12.90 22.60 40.90
CA PRO A 94 13.61 23.16 39.75
C PRO A 94 12.75 24.17 39.05
N ASP A 95 13.26 25.38 38.96
CA ASP A 95 12.68 26.54 38.28
C ASP A 95 12.56 26.39 36.75
N SER A 96 12.72 25.16 36.27
CA SER A 96 12.73 24.78 34.85
C SER A 96 11.35 24.72 34.18
N ALA A 97 10.26 24.68 34.96
CA ALA A 97 8.90 24.54 34.40
C ALA A 97 8.20 25.88 34.09
N LYS A 98 8.80 27.03 34.48
CA LYS A 98 8.21 28.33 34.22
C LYS A 98 8.68 28.94 32.92
N SER A 99 7.76 29.47 32.11
CA SER A 99 8.12 30.16 30.87
C SER A 99 8.98 31.38 31.14
N LEU A 100 9.81 31.80 30.19
CA LEU A 100 10.66 32.99 30.29
C LEU A 100 9.82 34.24 30.65
N GLY A 101 8.59 34.35 30.14
CA GLY A 101 7.67 35.44 30.47
C GLY A 101 7.20 35.39 31.91
N GLN A 102 6.94 34.23 32.49
CA GLN A 102 6.54 34.09 33.89
C GLN A 102 7.71 34.44 34.84
N ARG A 103 8.93 34.03 34.50
CA ARG A 103 10.12 34.41 35.25
C ARG A 103 10.42 35.91 35.22
N LEU A 104 10.14 36.54 34.07
CA LEU A 104 10.26 37.99 33.92
C LEU A 104 9.28 38.73 34.83
N VAL A 105 8.01 38.36 34.86
CA VAL A 105 6.94 38.98 35.65
C VAL A 105 7.12 38.74 37.14
N GLU A 106 7.68 37.60 37.56
CA GLU A 106 7.93 37.28 38.97
C GLU A 106 9.25 37.86 39.50
N SER A 107 10.13 38.33 38.63
CA SER A 107 11.42 38.92 39.03
C SER A 107 11.22 40.19 39.88
N ALA A 108 12.04 40.31 40.94
CA ALA A 108 12.02 41.49 41.83
C ALA A 108 12.30 42.80 41.06
N ALA A 109 13.03 42.73 39.97
CA ALA A 109 13.31 43.85 39.08
C ALA A 109 12.06 44.33 38.32
N PHE A 110 11.21 43.44 37.86
CA PHE A 110 9.93 43.80 37.20
C PHE A 110 8.89 44.30 38.17
N LYS A 111 8.81 43.72 39.38
CA LYS A 111 7.92 44.17 40.44
C LYS A 111 8.31 45.59 40.97
N GLY A 112 9.62 45.93 40.96
CA GLY A 112 10.11 47.25 41.29
C GLY A 112 9.87 48.31 40.19
N PHE A 113 9.67 47.90 38.94
CA PHE A 113 9.45 48.78 37.80
C PHE A 113 8.00 49.30 37.68
N GLN A 114 7.02 48.65 38.30
CA GLN A 114 5.62 49.09 38.30
C GLN A 114 5.41 50.46 39.00
N GLY A 115 6.44 51.06 39.61
CA GLY A 115 6.39 52.35 40.27
C GLY A 115 7.00 53.54 39.51
N GLY A 116 7.46 53.40 38.31
CA GLY A 116 7.78 54.53 37.38
C GLY A 116 9.05 55.34 37.62
N THR A 117 9.90 55.05 38.60
CA THR A 117 11.15 55.82 38.84
C THR A 117 12.20 54.95 39.52
N GLY A 118 12.81 54.02 38.80
CA GLY A 118 13.92 53.22 39.29
C GLY A 118 15.12 53.18 38.34
N PRO A 119 16.36 53.03 38.85
CA PRO A 119 17.53 52.89 38.01
C PRO A 119 17.41 51.64 37.14
N LYS A 120 17.98 51.69 35.94
CA LYS A 120 18.03 50.55 35.02
C LYS A 120 18.54 49.29 35.74
N SER A 121 17.65 48.39 36.10
CA SER A 121 18.04 47.12 36.67
C SER A 121 18.36 46.13 35.54
N GLU A 122 19.61 45.76 35.44
CA GLU A 122 19.98 44.62 34.58
C GLU A 122 19.36 43.33 35.19
N ILE A 123 18.38 42.81 34.51
CA ILE A 123 17.89 41.47 34.81
C ILE A 123 18.96 40.54 34.31
N LYS A 124 19.83 40.02 35.19
CA LYS A 124 20.66 38.88 34.89
C LYS A 124 19.74 37.66 34.75
N ILE A 125 19.26 37.45 33.55
CA ILE A 125 18.81 36.14 33.16
C ILE A 125 20.01 35.23 33.40
N PRO A 126 19.94 34.21 34.29
CA PRO A 126 21.00 33.22 34.36
C PRO A 126 21.18 32.77 32.93
N SER A 127 22.35 33.06 32.38
CA SER A 127 22.68 32.72 31.01
C SER A 127 22.13 31.34 30.80
N LEU A 128 21.27 31.19 29.80
CA LEU A 128 21.31 29.92 29.06
C LEU A 128 22.79 29.77 28.80
N ARG A 129 23.48 29.01 29.62
CA ARG A 129 24.79 28.52 29.26
C ARG A 129 24.51 27.72 28.02
N ASN A 130 24.70 28.34 26.86
CA ASN A 130 25.30 27.66 25.76
C ASN A 130 26.61 27.16 26.36
N THR A 131 26.56 26.09 27.12
CA THR A 131 27.65 25.19 27.20
C THR A 131 27.82 24.83 25.76
N LEU A 132 28.73 25.51 25.09
CA LEU A 132 29.44 24.91 23.99
C LEU A 132 29.76 23.51 24.53
N PHE A 133 29.09 22.52 23.97
CA PHE A 133 29.47 21.15 24.15
C PHE A 133 30.82 21.06 23.43
N GLU A 134 31.87 21.38 24.18
CA GLU A 134 33.19 20.94 23.78
C GLU A 134 33.08 19.44 23.66
N THR A 135 33.25 18.93 22.46
CA THR A 135 33.47 17.52 22.15
C THR A 135 34.84 17.10 22.71
N SER A 136 35.08 17.37 23.98
CA SER A 136 36.21 16.81 24.71
C SER A 136 35.76 15.48 25.29
N ALA A 137 36.44 14.47 24.88
CA ALA A 137 36.40 13.07 25.23
C ALA A 137 35.41 12.67 26.36
N GLY A 138 34.24 12.12 25.99
CA GLY A 138 33.40 11.37 26.93
C GLY A 138 31.92 11.75 26.97
N TRP A 139 31.50 12.86 26.38
CA TRP A 139 30.08 13.26 26.32
C TRP A 139 29.65 13.46 24.85
N SER A 140 29.37 12.35 24.21
CA SER A 140 28.53 12.38 23.01
C SER A 140 27.09 12.61 23.45
N PRO A 141 26.36 13.62 22.95
CA PRO A 141 24.94 13.72 23.24
C PRO A 141 24.27 12.43 22.78
N GLU A 142 23.39 11.88 23.62
CA GLU A 142 22.60 10.73 23.25
C GLU A 142 21.92 11.03 21.90
N SER A 143 22.34 10.31 20.87
CA SER A 143 21.67 10.39 19.58
C SER A 143 20.33 9.67 19.71
N THR A 144 19.25 10.42 19.61
CA THR A 144 17.91 9.80 19.49
C THR A 144 17.89 9.02 18.19
N ARG A 145 17.88 7.70 18.26
CA ARG A 145 17.68 6.85 17.10
C ARG A 145 16.20 6.95 16.72
N THR A 146 15.91 7.51 15.58
CA THR A 146 14.56 7.45 15.03
C THR A 146 14.40 6.11 14.34
N ASP A 147 13.33 5.37 14.69
CA ASP A 147 13.00 4.08 14.05
C ASP A 147 12.52 4.24 12.59
N VAL A 148 12.58 5.46 12.07
CA VAL A 148 12.20 5.77 10.70
C VAL A 148 13.37 5.42 9.77
N VAL A 149 13.23 4.31 9.06
CA VAL A 149 14.13 3.96 7.96
C VAL A 149 13.72 4.74 6.72
N SER A 150 14.56 5.67 6.27
CA SER A 150 14.38 6.31 4.96
C SER A 150 14.63 5.28 3.86
N LEU A 151 13.57 4.89 3.16
CA LEU A 151 13.68 3.93 2.06
C LEU A 151 14.42 4.57 0.87
N PHE A 152 15.34 3.83 0.27
CA PHE A 152 15.93 4.24 -0.99
C PHE A 152 14.84 4.36 -2.06
N PRO A 153 14.77 5.48 -2.81
CA PRO A 153 13.74 5.66 -3.83
C PRO A 153 13.88 4.57 -4.90
N THR A 154 12.87 3.75 -5.00
CA THR A 154 12.77 2.67 -5.97
C THR A 154 11.45 2.78 -6.72
N ARG A 155 11.37 2.09 -7.86
CA ARG A 155 10.11 1.97 -8.59
C ARG A 155 8.97 1.58 -7.62
N PRO A 156 7.76 2.19 -7.74
CA PRO A 156 6.61 1.84 -6.91
C PRO A 156 6.28 0.35 -6.91
N ALA A 157 5.44 -0.06 -5.97
CA ALA A 157 4.93 -1.44 -5.90
C ALA A 157 4.29 -1.87 -7.24
N PRO A 158 4.27 -3.17 -7.51
CA PRO A 158 3.76 -3.70 -8.77
C PRO A 158 2.30 -3.31 -8.98
N ASP A 159 2.04 -2.77 -10.14
CA ASP A 159 0.72 -2.31 -10.55
C ASP A 159 0.16 -3.13 -11.72
N VAL A 160 1.02 -3.87 -12.43
CA VAL A 160 0.63 -4.62 -13.64
C VAL A 160 -0.07 -5.91 -13.29
N VAL A 161 0.45 -6.62 -12.29
CA VAL A 161 -0.09 -7.92 -11.84
C VAL A 161 -1.54 -7.82 -11.36
N ASP A 162 -1.96 -6.65 -10.85
CA ASP A 162 -3.33 -6.44 -10.35
C ASP A 162 -4.39 -6.48 -11.47
N PHE A 163 -3.98 -6.28 -12.73
CA PHE A 163 -4.87 -6.36 -13.91
C PHE A 163 -4.98 -7.78 -14.47
N ILE A 164 -4.22 -8.74 -13.93
CA ILE A 164 -4.11 -10.10 -14.46
C ILE A 164 -4.74 -11.07 -13.47
N PRO A 165 -5.70 -11.91 -13.90
CA PRO A 165 -6.23 -12.97 -13.05
C PRO A 165 -5.14 -13.95 -12.63
N THR A 166 -5.13 -14.30 -11.35
CA THR A 166 -4.16 -15.22 -10.77
C THR A 166 -4.82 -16.56 -10.47
N LEU A 167 -4.17 -17.66 -10.86
CA LEU A 167 -4.65 -19.03 -10.66
C LEU A 167 -3.57 -19.88 -9.99
N PRO A 168 -3.92 -20.70 -8.99
CA PRO A 168 -2.97 -21.64 -8.40
C PRO A 168 -2.72 -22.83 -9.33
N THR A 169 -1.49 -23.36 -9.36
CA THR A 169 -1.13 -24.56 -10.09
C THR A 169 -0.20 -25.48 -9.30
N GLY A 170 -0.32 -26.78 -9.49
CA GLY A 170 0.62 -27.76 -8.95
C GLY A 170 1.64 -28.27 -9.99
N GLN A 171 1.47 -27.91 -11.28
CA GLN A 171 2.24 -28.44 -12.38
C GLN A 171 3.57 -27.70 -12.59
N SER A 172 4.52 -28.34 -13.27
CA SER A 172 5.82 -27.75 -13.62
C SER A 172 5.80 -26.94 -14.93
N ALA A 173 4.79 -27.14 -15.75
CA ALA A 173 4.53 -26.39 -16.97
C ALA A 173 3.03 -26.29 -17.21
N ILE A 174 2.61 -25.21 -17.82
CA ILE A 174 1.23 -24.98 -18.23
C ILE A 174 1.12 -25.27 -19.72
N LYS A 175 0.25 -26.20 -20.05
CA LYS A 175 -0.02 -26.59 -21.43
C LYS A 175 -1.43 -26.21 -21.81
N PHE A 176 -1.58 -25.57 -22.95
CA PHE A 176 -2.88 -25.22 -23.49
C PHE A 176 -2.88 -25.30 -25.02
N MET A 177 -4.06 -25.44 -25.60
CA MET A 177 -4.22 -25.43 -27.05
C MET A 177 -4.55 -24.02 -27.52
N ARG A 178 -3.75 -23.51 -28.45
CA ARG A 178 -3.98 -22.25 -29.14
C ARG A 178 -4.50 -22.49 -30.53
N GLU A 179 -5.58 -21.85 -30.89
CA GLU A 179 -6.08 -21.84 -32.24
C GLU A 179 -5.16 -20.99 -33.12
N THR A 180 -4.52 -21.59 -34.11
CA THR A 180 -3.55 -20.92 -34.99
C THR A 180 -4.08 -20.71 -36.41
N LEU A 181 -5.11 -21.43 -36.80
CA LEU A 181 -5.81 -21.22 -38.06
C LEU A 181 -7.32 -21.36 -37.84
N PHE A 182 -8.05 -20.39 -38.32
CA PHE A 182 -9.51 -20.41 -38.40
C PHE A 182 -9.94 -19.92 -39.79
N THR A 183 -10.52 -20.81 -40.58
CA THR A 183 -11.08 -20.46 -41.88
C THR A 183 -12.57 -20.77 -41.87
N ASN A 184 -13.40 -19.72 -41.92
CA ASN A 184 -14.83 -19.88 -42.03
C ASN A 184 -15.24 -19.83 -43.51
N ASN A 185 -15.66 -20.99 -44.05
CA ASN A 185 -16.20 -21.13 -45.42
C ASN A 185 -17.74 -21.30 -45.40
N ALA A 186 -18.40 -20.87 -44.34
CA ALA A 186 -19.85 -20.84 -44.32
C ALA A 186 -20.37 -19.77 -45.30
N VAL A 187 -21.05 -20.18 -46.30
CA VAL A 187 -21.68 -19.33 -47.32
C VAL A 187 -23.02 -19.93 -47.71
N GLU A 188 -23.93 -19.07 -48.16
CA GLU A 188 -25.23 -19.45 -48.68
C GLU A 188 -25.01 -20.32 -49.96
N LYS A 189 -25.71 -21.42 -50.07
CA LYS A 189 -25.59 -22.34 -51.21
C LYS A 189 -26.94 -22.61 -51.85
N ALA A 190 -26.94 -22.68 -53.17
CA ALA A 190 -28.10 -23.14 -53.90
C ALA A 190 -28.33 -24.63 -53.68
N GLU A 191 -29.53 -25.09 -53.89
CA GLU A 191 -29.90 -26.52 -53.81
C GLU A 191 -28.99 -27.38 -54.70
N GLY A 192 -28.39 -28.44 -54.14
CA GLY A 192 -27.47 -29.34 -54.85
C GLY A 192 -26.01 -28.85 -54.96
N ALA A 193 -25.66 -27.64 -54.47
CA ALA A 193 -24.28 -27.15 -54.50
C ALA A 193 -23.45 -27.73 -53.35
N ALA A 194 -22.19 -28.03 -53.58
CA ALA A 194 -21.26 -28.55 -52.56
C ALA A 194 -20.99 -27.52 -51.44
N TYR A 195 -20.98 -27.97 -50.20
CA TYR A 195 -20.64 -27.14 -49.03
C TYR A 195 -19.15 -26.83 -49.01
N GLY A 196 -18.81 -25.62 -48.52
CA GLY A 196 -17.43 -25.20 -48.29
C GLY A 196 -16.85 -25.89 -47.07
N GLU A 197 -15.63 -26.44 -47.16
CA GLU A 197 -14.92 -27.02 -46.04
C GLU A 197 -14.29 -25.92 -45.18
N ALA A 198 -14.57 -25.93 -43.86
CA ALA A 198 -13.94 -25.04 -42.89
C ALA A 198 -12.61 -25.69 -42.41
N ALA A 199 -11.62 -24.86 -42.13
CA ALA A 199 -10.34 -25.31 -41.56
C ALA A 199 -10.09 -24.75 -40.19
N LEU A 200 -9.74 -25.62 -39.24
CA LEU A 200 -9.40 -25.29 -37.87
C LEU A 200 -8.11 -26.00 -37.48
N THR A 201 -7.12 -25.30 -36.99
CA THR A 201 -5.88 -25.86 -36.49
C THR A 201 -5.60 -25.44 -35.06
N LEU A 202 -5.37 -26.40 -34.19
CA LEU A 202 -5.00 -26.20 -32.81
C LEU A 202 -3.52 -26.60 -32.62
N THR A 203 -2.74 -25.73 -31.98
CA THR A 203 -1.33 -25.98 -31.66
C THR A 203 -1.15 -25.99 -30.15
N GLU A 204 -0.47 -27.02 -29.63
CA GLU A 204 -0.12 -27.08 -28.21
C GLU A 204 0.99 -26.08 -27.91
N VAL A 205 0.73 -25.21 -26.91
CA VAL A 205 1.70 -24.30 -26.32
C VAL A 205 2.03 -24.79 -24.93
N SER A 206 3.32 -24.91 -24.60
CA SER A 206 3.79 -25.36 -23.30
C SER A 206 4.72 -24.30 -22.71
N LEU A 207 4.32 -23.71 -21.59
CA LEU A 207 5.08 -22.67 -20.88
C LEU A 207 5.56 -23.22 -19.53
N PRO A 208 6.89 -23.21 -19.26
CA PRO A 208 7.42 -23.68 -17.99
C PRO A 208 7.08 -22.73 -16.85
N VAL A 209 7.00 -23.29 -15.62
CA VAL A 209 6.88 -22.49 -14.40
C VAL A 209 8.27 -22.07 -13.96
N GLU A 210 8.57 -20.81 -14.12
CA GLU A 210 9.88 -20.22 -13.82
C GLU A 210 9.98 -19.77 -12.37
N LYS A 211 11.21 -19.56 -11.89
CA LYS A 211 11.51 -19.19 -10.52
C LYS A 211 12.17 -17.81 -10.49
N ILE A 212 11.63 -16.92 -9.68
CA ILE A 212 12.20 -15.59 -9.41
C ILE A 212 12.76 -15.60 -7.97
N PRO A 213 14.08 -15.79 -7.78
CA PRO A 213 14.72 -15.79 -6.48
C PRO A 213 15.35 -14.46 -6.16
N VAL A 214 15.48 -14.15 -4.87
CA VAL A 214 16.35 -13.12 -4.31
C VAL A 214 17.02 -13.64 -3.05
N PHE A 215 18.23 -13.20 -2.78
CA PHE A 215 19.05 -13.63 -1.69
C PHE A 215 19.74 -12.42 -1.05
N LEU A 216 19.80 -12.43 0.29
CA LEU A 216 20.47 -11.42 1.10
C LEU A 216 21.25 -12.11 2.23
N ALA A 217 22.48 -11.67 2.46
CA ALA A 217 23.27 -12.07 3.62
C ALA A 217 23.21 -11.01 4.71
N VAL A 218 22.95 -11.42 5.95
CA VAL A 218 22.87 -10.55 7.13
C VAL A 218 23.69 -11.19 8.26
N THR A 219 24.32 -10.40 9.13
CA THR A 219 25.01 -10.90 10.31
C THR A 219 24.02 -11.19 11.43
N ASP A 220 24.37 -12.17 12.29
CA ASP A 220 23.54 -12.52 13.45
C ASP A 220 23.39 -11.31 14.37
N GLU A 221 24.44 -10.54 14.59
CA GLU A 221 24.45 -9.33 15.41
C GLU A 221 23.46 -8.28 14.88
N GLN A 222 23.36 -8.10 13.54
CA GLN A 222 22.40 -7.16 12.97
C GLN A 222 20.95 -7.58 13.18
N LEU A 223 20.68 -8.88 13.20
CA LEU A 223 19.34 -9.41 13.45
C LEU A 223 18.95 -9.35 14.93
N GLU A 224 19.93 -9.50 15.84
CA GLU A 224 19.70 -9.49 17.29
C GLU A 224 19.69 -8.06 17.87
N ASP A 225 20.66 -7.22 17.46
CA ASP A 225 20.87 -5.90 18.08
C ASP A 225 19.92 -4.82 17.52
N VAL A 226 19.33 -5.01 16.34
CA VAL A 226 18.50 -3.99 15.71
C VAL A 226 17.05 -4.48 15.61
N GLU A 227 16.23 -4.01 16.55
CA GLU A 227 14.80 -4.29 16.56
C GLU A 227 14.14 -3.83 15.24
N GLY A 228 13.34 -4.70 14.65
CA GLY A 228 12.61 -4.40 13.40
C GLY A 228 13.36 -4.66 12.10
N VAL A 229 14.67 -4.95 12.10
CA VAL A 229 15.45 -5.25 10.88
C VAL A 229 14.93 -6.49 10.17
N ALA A 230 14.59 -7.54 10.90
CA ALA A 230 14.03 -8.76 10.32
C ALA A 230 12.74 -8.48 9.53
N ALA A 231 11.79 -7.76 10.13
CA ALA A 231 10.53 -7.40 9.48
C ALA A 231 10.75 -6.48 8.26
N TYR A 232 11.69 -5.55 8.35
CA TYR A 232 12.06 -4.68 7.24
C TYR A 232 12.62 -5.48 6.06
N ILE A 233 13.53 -6.42 6.32
CA ILE A 233 14.14 -7.27 5.30
C ILE A 233 13.06 -8.12 4.62
N ASP A 234 12.17 -8.74 5.38
CA ASP A 234 11.08 -9.55 4.84
C ASP A 234 10.20 -8.75 3.89
N GLN A 235 9.76 -7.57 4.29
CA GLN A 235 8.97 -6.69 3.43
C GLN A 235 9.74 -6.27 2.18
N ARG A 236 11.04 -5.99 2.32
CA ARG A 236 11.86 -5.53 1.20
C ARG A 236 12.15 -6.64 0.20
N LEU A 237 12.37 -7.86 0.65
CA LEU A 237 12.57 -9.03 -0.21
C LEU A 237 11.30 -9.35 -1.03
N VAL A 238 10.14 -9.34 -0.38
CA VAL A 238 8.85 -9.51 -1.06
C VAL A 238 8.63 -8.43 -2.11
N PHE A 239 8.94 -7.18 -1.78
CA PHE A 239 8.85 -6.06 -2.71
C PHE A 239 9.76 -6.23 -3.93
N MET A 240 11.03 -6.65 -3.74
CA MET A 240 11.98 -6.90 -4.83
C MET A 240 11.49 -7.97 -5.80
N ILE A 241 10.95 -9.08 -5.28
CA ILE A 241 10.40 -10.17 -6.10
C ILE A 241 9.19 -9.67 -6.91
N ARG A 242 8.26 -8.97 -6.26
CA ARG A 242 7.08 -8.43 -6.96
C ARG A 242 7.46 -7.42 -8.03
N GLN A 243 8.43 -6.55 -7.75
CA GLN A 243 8.95 -5.58 -8.72
C GLN A 243 9.58 -6.27 -9.95
N ARG A 244 10.29 -7.39 -9.73
CA ARG A 244 10.85 -8.17 -10.84
C ARG A 244 9.78 -8.90 -11.62
N LEU A 245 8.78 -9.46 -10.94
CA LEU A 245 7.63 -10.11 -11.57
C LEU A 245 6.90 -9.16 -12.50
N ASP A 246 6.63 -7.95 -12.04
CA ASP A 246 5.95 -6.90 -12.79
C ASP A 246 6.68 -6.56 -14.11
N ALA A 247 8.02 -6.47 -14.06
CA ALA A 247 8.83 -6.28 -15.26
C ALA A 247 8.81 -7.52 -16.18
N GLN A 248 8.88 -8.72 -15.61
CA GLN A 248 8.89 -9.95 -16.40
C GLN A 248 7.57 -10.20 -17.12
N VAL A 249 6.45 -9.84 -16.52
CA VAL A 249 5.12 -9.97 -17.13
C VAL A 249 4.97 -9.12 -18.39
N LEU A 250 5.61 -7.93 -18.43
CA LEU A 250 5.55 -7.06 -19.61
C LEU A 250 6.68 -7.30 -20.60
N VAL A 251 7.92 -7.42 -20.14
CA VAL A 251 9.14 -7.35 -20.98
C VAL A 251 9.94 -8.67 -20.99
N GLY A 252 9.51 -9.71 -20.25
CA GLY A 252 10.22 -10.98 -20.23
C GLY A 252 10.40 -11.56 -21.63
N ASP A 253 11.60 -12.08 -21.95
CA ASP A 253 11.97 -12.57 -23.29
C ASP A 253 11.53 -14.01 -23.58
N GLY A 254 10.93 -14.71 -22.60
CA GLY A 254 10.48 -16.09 -22.74
C GLY A 254 11.61 -17.14 -22.84
N ALA A 255 12.87 -16.71 -22.81
CA ALA A 255 14.00 -17.64 -22.73
C ALA A 255 14.25 -18.06 -21.28
N THR A 256 14.21 -19.37 -21.00
CA THR A 256 14.46 -19.89 -19.63
C THR A 256 15.76 -19.31 -19.06
N PRO A 257 15.75 -18.68 -17.87
CA PRO A 257 14.74 -18.72 -16.81
C PRO A 257 13.75 -17.54 -16.79
N ASN A 258 13.58 -16.77 -17.86
CA ASN A 258 12.66 -15.65 -17.91
C ASN A 258 11.24 -16.06 -18.29
N LEU A 259 10.25 -15.29 -17.84
CA LEU A 259 8.86 -15.46 -18.27
C LEU A 259 8.67 -14.93 -19.70
N GLU A 260 7.66 -15.46 -20.41
CA GLU A 260 7.20 -14.86 -21.67
C GLU A 260 6.33 -13.63 -21.35
N GLY A 261 6.92 -12.44 -21.45
CA GLY A 261 6.25 -11.17 -21.23
C GLY A 261 5.40 -10.75 -22.42
N THR A 262 4.42 -9.88 -22.21
CA THR A 262 3.46 -9.45 -23.23
C THR A 262 4.12 -8.95 -24.51
N LEU A 263 5.23 -8.20 -24.41
CA LEU A 263 5.95 -7.65 -25.56
C LEU A 263 6.66 -8.70 -26.41
N ASN A 264 6.94 -9.87 -25.87
CA ASN A 264 7.69 -10.92 -26.55
C ASN A 264 6.82 -12.12 -26.97
N VAL A 265 5.51 -12.01 -26.77
CA VAL A 265 4.56 -13.03 -27.26
C VAL A 265 4.52 -13.00 -28.79
N SER A 266 4.71 -14.17 -29.41
CA SER A 266 4.64 -14.27 -30.86
C SER A 266 3.25 -13.89 -31.40
N SER A 267 3.21 -13.12 -32.48
CA SER A 267 1.97 -12.66 -33.14
C SER A 267 1.14 -11.65 -32.36
N ILE A 268 1.76 -10.86 -31.47
CA ILE A 268 1.16 -9.67 -30.91
C ILE A 268 0.97 -8.60 -32.00
N ASN A 269 -0.09 -7.80 -31.92
CA ASN A 269 -0.25 -6.65 -32.80
C ASN A 269 0.83 -5.60 -32.51
N THR A 270 1.33 -4.94 -33.56
CA THR A 270 2.31 -3.87 -33.41
C THR A 270 1.86 -2.65 -34.19
N GLN A 271 1.85 -1.49 -33.54
CA GLN A 271 1.56 -0.19 -34.13
C GLN A 271 2.76 0.74 -33.94
N ALA A 272 3.38 1.15 -35.03
CA ALA A 272 4.39 2.19 -34.96
C ALA A 272 3.72 3.57 -34.95
N LYS A 273 4.21 4.48 -34.08
CA LYS A 273 3.73 5.87 -34.06
C LYS A 273 3.99 6.59 -35.39
N GLY A 274 5.21 6.42 -35.96
CA GLY A 274 5.58 7.14 -37.19
C GLY A 274 5.48 8.67 -37.04
N ALA A 275 4.71 9.30 -37.94
CA ALA A 275 4.44 10.75 -37.93
C ALA A 275 3.20 11.16 -37.09
N ASP A 276 2.47 10.20 -36.54
CA ASP A 276 1.27 10.47 -35.75
C ASP A 276 1.59 11.09 -34.38
N THR A 277 0.58 11.65 -33.73
CA THR A 277 0.68 11.99 -32.32
C THR A 277 0.65 10.72 -31.46
N VAL A 278 1.12 10.81 -30.23
CA VAL A 278 1.06 9.67 -29.27
C VAL A 278 -0.40 9.22 -29.08
N LEU A 279 -1.32 10.17 -29.01
CA LEU A 279 -2.76 9.90 -28.85
C LEU A 279 -3.35 9.14 -30.05
N ASP A 280 -2.99 9.55 -31.27
CA ASP A 280 -3.48 8.90 -32.49
C ASP A 280 -2.90 7.49 -32.65
N ALA A 281 -1.60 7.31 -32.34
CA ALA A 281 -0.97 6.02 -32.38
C ALA A 281 -1.59 5.03 -31.38
N LEU A 282 -1.90 5.50 -30.17
CA LEU A 282 -2.60 4.69 -29.17
C LEU A 282 -4.01 4.31 -29.62
N TYR A 283 -4.75 5.26 -30.25
CA TYR A 283 -6.07 4.95 -30.77
C TYR A 283 -6.02 3.90 -31.88
N LYS A 284 -5.05 4.02 -32.80
CA LYS A 284 -4.81 3.00 -33.85
C LYS A 284 -4.46 1.63 -33.22
N GLY A 285 -3.69 1.60 -32.13
CA GLY A 285 -3.43 0.39 -31.38
C GLY A 285 -4.69 -0.23 -30.77
N ILE A 286 -5.57 0.61 -30.19
CA ILE A 286 -6.88 0.17 -29.68
C ILE A 286 -7.74 -0.40 -30.82
N ASP A 287 -7.76 0.28 -31.97
CA ASP A 287 -8.51 -0.19 -33.15
C ASP A 287 -8.00 -1.53 -33.69
N LEU A 288 -6.68 -1.74 -33.68
CA LEU A 288 -6.09 -3.04 -34.01
C LEU A 288 -6.56 -4.17 -33.08
N VAL A 289 -6.62 -3.92 -31.77
CA VAL A 289 -7.13 -4.92 -30.82
C VAL A 289 -8.61 -5.20 -31.08
N ARG A 290 -9.41 -4.20 -31.46
CA ARG A 290 -10.82 -4.38 -31.78
C ARG A 290 -11.03 -5.14 -33.09
N THR A 291 -10.24 -4.84 -34.11
CA THR A 291 -10.43 -5.39 -35.46
C THR A 291 -9.78 -6.75 -35.67
N THR A 292 -8.61 -7.00 -35.04
CA THR A 292 -7.88 -8.27 -35.17
C THR A 292 -8.06 -9.18 -33.96
N GLY A 293 -8.17 -8.59 -32.76
CA GLY A 293 -8.37 -9.32 -31.50
C GLY A 293 -9.84 -9.57 -31.18
N PHE A 294 -10.76 -8.82 -31.79
CA PHE A 294 -12.21 -8.85 -31.53
C PHE A 294 -12.54 -8.72 -30.05
N THR A 295 -11.81 -7.83 -29.36
CA THR A 295 -12.00 -7.54 -27.94
C THR A 295 -11.72 -6.07 -27.62
N GLU A 296 -12.17 -5.62 -26.47
CA GLU A 296 -11.88 -4.27 -25.97
C GLU A 296 -10.65 -4.31 -25.04
N PRO A 297 -9.65 -3.42 -25.25
CA PRO A 297 -8.51 -3.36 -24.34
C PRO A 297 -8.96 -2.87 -22.97
N GLY A 298 -8.54 -3.57 -21.91
CA GLY A 298 -8.89 -3.26 -20.53
C GLY A 298 -7.96 -2.25 -19.88
N VAL A 299 -6.72 -2.11 -20.37
CA VAL A 299 -5.70 -1.22 -19.78
C VAL A 299 -4.62 -0.87 -20.81
N VAL A 300 -4.05 0.32 -20.63
CA VAL A 300 -2.85 0.81 -21.34
C VAL A 300 -1.74 0.98 -20.33
N PHE A 301 -0.60 0.34 -20.54
CA PHE A 301 0.62 0.53 -19.76
C PHE A 301 1.62 1.37 -20.57
N MET A 302 2.14 2.42 -19.96
CA MET A 302 3.23 3.22 -20.54
C MET A 302 4.09 3.85 -19.45
N THR A 303 5.26 4.36 -19.85
CA THR A 303 6.14 5.01 -18.87
C THR A 303 5.66 6.42 -18.53
N PRO A 304 5.95 6.94 -17.32
CA PRO A 304 5.67 8.33 -17.00
C PRO A 304 6.37 9.32 -17.94
N THR A 305 7.55 8.95 -18.45
CA THR A 305 8.33 9.77 -19.38
C THR A 305 7.64 9.90 -20.73
N ASP A 306 7.08 8.81 -21.25
CA ASP A 306 6.38 8.78 -22.53
C ASP A 306 4.99 9.45 -22.44
N PHE A 307 4.40 9.46 -21.24
CA PHE A 307 3.15 10.20 -20.98
C PHE A 307 3.36 11.70 -20.83
N GLN A 308 4.56 12.16 -20.46
CA GLN A 308 4.85 13.58 -20.23
C GLN A 308 4.49 14.47 -21.43
N PRO A 309 4.92 14.17 -22.68
CA PRO A 309 4.56 14.97 -23.85
C PRO A 309 3.06 15.13 -24.02
N VAL A 310 2.29 14.06 -23.81
CA VAL A 310 0.83 14.08 -23.91
C VAL A 310 0.21 15.03 -22.88
N ARG A 311 0.75 14.98 -21.63
CA ARG A 311 0.21 15.79 -20.52
C ARG A 311 0.49 17.28 -20.67
N ILE A 312 1.61 17.66 -21.27
CA ILE A 312 2.01 19.04 -21.43
C ILE A 312 1.63 19.62 -22.81
N ASP A 313 0.97 18.83 -23.66
CA ASP A 313 0.56 19.27 -24.98
C ASP A 313 -0.47 20.41 -24.91
N LYS A 314 -0.28 21.41 -25.81
CA LYS A 314 -1.05 22.65 -25.82
C LYS A 314 -1.62 22.93 -27.20
N THR A 315 -2.78 23.58 -27.23
CA THR A 315 -3.30 24.21 -28.45
C THR A 315 -2.42 25.36 -28.88
N MET A 316 -2.61 25.86 -30.11
CA MET A 316 -1.93 27.06 -30.63
C MET A 316 -2.14 28.29 -29.71
N ASP A 317 -3.26 28.35 -28.99
CA ASP A 317 -3.59 29.41 -28.04
C ASP A 317 -2.94 29.21 -26.64
N GLY A 318 -2.11 28.19 -26.47
CA GLY A 318 -1.37 27.92 -25.21
C GLY A 318 -2.20 27.21 -24.13
N ILE A 319 -3.40 26.73 -24.45
CA ILE A 319 -4.27 26.02 -23.52
C ILE A 319 -3.87 24.54 -23.50
N TYR A 320 -3.71 23.94 -22.30
CA TYR A 320 -3.44 22.51 -22.18
C TYR A 320 -4.61 21.67 -22.68
N ILE A 321 -4.35 20.74 -23.58
CA ILE A 321 -5.36 19.88 -24.20
C ILE A 321 -5.91 18.87 -23.15
N TRP A 322 -5.05 18.34 -22.30
CA TRP A 322 -5.41 17.32 -21.29
C TRP A 322 -6.07 17.87 -20.00
N GLY A 323 -6.42 19.14 -19.99
CA GLY A 323 -7.05 19.82 -18.86
C GLY A 323 -6.14 20.77 -18.09
N HIS A 324 -6.75 21.57 -17.24
CA HIS A 324 -6.05 22.60 -16.48
C HIS A 324 -5.02 21.98 -15.50
N PRO A 325 -3.83 22.60 -15.31
CA PRO A 325 -2.79 22.05 -14.41
C PRO A 325 -3.23 21.83 -12.97
N SER A 326 -4.25 22.56 -12.50
CA SER A 326 -4.81 22.41 -11.13
C SER A 326 -5.76 21.21 -10.98
N MET A 327 -6.13 20.53 -12.07
CA MET A 327 -7.01 19.37 -12.02
C MET A 327 -6.22 18.09 -12.22
N PRO A 328 -6.38 17.06 -11.35
CA PRO A 328 -5.92 15.73 -11.70
C PRO A 328 -6.70 15.30 -12.94
N GLY A 329 -6.02 15.14 -14.08
CA GLY A 329 -6.66 14.65 -15.29
C GLY A 329 -7.16 13.20 -15.10
N PRO A 330 -8.14 12.78 -15.90
CA PRO A 330 -8.53 11.38 -15.90
C PRO A 330 -7.35 10.53 -16.36
N PHE A 331 -7.01 9.48 -15.59
CA PHE A 331 -6.03 8.46 -16.00
C PHE A 331 -6.68 7.46 -16.96
N THR A 332 -7.31 7.98 -18.03
CA THR A 332 -7.93 7.19 -19.08
C THR A 332 -7.54 7.77 -20.43
N MET A 333 -7.22 6.94 -21.40
CA MET A 333 -7.00 7.31 -22.79
C MET A 333 -8.07 6.67 -23.67
N TRP A 334 -8.80 7.48 -24.40
CA TRP A 334 -9.89 7.01 -25.27
C TRP A 334 -10.89 6.10 -24.55
N GLY A 335 -11.11 6.34 -23.24
CA GLY A 335 -11.99 5.55 -22.39
C GLY A 335 -11.35 4.32 -21.76
N VAL A 336 -10.11 3.97 -22.15
CA VAL A 336 -9.36 2.85 -21.56
C VAL A 336 -8.53 3.36 -20.38
N PRO A 337 -8.54 2.68 -19.23
CA PRO A 337 -7.70 3.02 -18.08
C PRO A 337 -6.21 3.06 -18.46
N LEU A 338 -5.53 4.14 -18.09
CA LEU A 338 -4.10 4.32 -18.27
C LEU A 338 -3.38 4.05 -16.95
N LYS A 339 -2.38 3.17 -16.98
CA LYS A 339 -1.52 2.91 -15.85
C LYS A 339 -0.08 3.28 -16.20
N LEU A 340 0.48 4.23 -15.43
CA LEU A 340 1.87 4.64 -15.59
C LEU A 340 2.76 3.69 -14.80
N THR A 341 3.67 3.02 -15.49
CA THR A 341 4.64 2.10 -14.87
C THR A 341 6.00 2.23 -15.54
N THR A 342 7.06 2.12 -14.76
CA THR A 342 8.43 2.06 -15.28
C THR A 342 8.87 0.63 -15.61
N ALA A 343 7.94 -0.34 -15.58
CA ALA A 343 8.20 -1.73 -15.97
C ALA A 343 8.24 -1.95 -17.48
N VAL A 344 7.61 -1.05 -18.25
CA VAL A 344 7.63 -1.07 -19.72
C VAL A 344 8.94 -0.47 -20.23
N THR A 345 9.37 -0.91 -21.40
CA THR A 345 10.50 -0.29 -22.11
C THR A 345 10.15 1.15 -22.51
N ALA A 346 11.08 2.08 -22.39
CA ALA A 346 10.88 3.45 -22.82
C ALA A 346 10.53 3.54 -24.32
N ASN A 347 9.78 4.55 -24.70
CA ASN A 347 9.24 4.76 -26.05
C ASN A 347 8.29 3.64 -26.52
N THR A 348 7.67 2.93 -25.59
CA THR A 348 6.76 1.80 -25.87
C THR A 348 5.56 1.86 -24.95
N ALA A 349 4.34 1.68 -25.50
CA ALA A 349 3.16 1.41 -24.71
C ALA A 349 2.61 0.01 -25.04
N VAL A 350 2.04 -0.61 -24.03
CA VAL A 350 1.40 -1.94 -24.15
C VAL A 350 -0.06 -1.78 -23.79
N LEU A 351 -0.93 -2.24 -24.64
CA LEU A 351 -2.37 -2.23 -24.40
C LEU A 351 -2.95 -3.62 -24.69
N GLY A 352 -4.01 -3.97 -23.99
CA GLY A 352 -4.67 -5.25 -24.21
C GLY A 352 -5.72 -5.59 -23.17
N ASP A 353 -6.37 -6.70 -23.40
CA ASP A 353 -7.37 -7.29 -22.51
C ASP A 353 -6.73 -8.39 -21.66
N TYR A 354 -6.10 -7.96 -20.56
CA TYR A 354 -5.43 -8.87 -19.64
C TYR A 354 -6.42 -9.73 -18.83
N ALA A 355 -7.59 -9.19 -18.54
CA ALA A 355 -8.58 -9.86 -17.70
C ALA A 355 -9.14 -11.13 -18.36
N ASN A 356 -9.34 -11.12 -19.68
CA ASN A 356 -9.96 -12.23 -20.38
C ASN A 356 -8.95 -13.16 -21.08
N PHE A 357 -7.82 -12.62 -21.54
CA PHE A 357 -6.88 -13.36 -22.39
C PHE A 357 -5.50 -13.57 -21.80
N SER A 358 -5.32 -13.29 -20.49
CA SER A 358 -4.10 -13.64 -19.78
C SER A 358 -4.39 -14.22 -18.41
N ASN A 359 -3.49 -15.10 -17.93
CA ASN A 359 -3.52 -15.61 -16.57
C ASN A 359 -2.10 -15.74 -16.03
N LEU A 360 -1.93 -15.36 -14.76
CA LEU A 360 -0.72 -15.62 -14.00
C LEU A 360 -0.91 -16.88 -13.14
N TYR A 361 -0.23 -17.96 -13.48
CA TYR A 361 -0.27 -19.20 -12.72
C TYR A 361 0.78 -19.20 -11.62
N ILE A 362 0.34 -19.30 -10.37
CA ILE A 362 1.21 -19.30 -9.19
C ILE A 362 1.33 -20.74 -8.69
N ARG A 363 2.54 -21.32 -8.79
CA ARG A 363 2.82 -22.64 -8.24
C ARG A 363 3.21 -22.56 -6.76
N ARG A 364 4.02 -21.55 -6.40
CA ARG A 364 4.39 -21.23 -5.04
C ARG A 364 4.42 -19.73 -4.91
N GLY A 365 3.68 -19.19 -3.94
CA GLY A 365 3.73 -17.77 -3.57
C GLY A 365 5.12 -17.37 -3.09
N VAL A 366 5.28 -16.13 -2.68
CA VAL A 366 6.56 -15.68 -2.11
C VAL A 366 6.80 -16.44 -0.80
N ASP A 367 7.89 -17.20 -0.77
CA ASP A 367 8.34 -18.00 0.36
C ASP A 367 9.70 -17.46 0.83
N VAL A 368 9.79 -17.09 2.11
CA VAL A 368 11.01 -16.55 2.71
C VAL A 368 11.61 -17.61 3.62
N GLN A 369 12.87 -17.96 3.40
CA GLN A 369 13.60 -18.97 4.16
C GLN A 369 14.91 -18.39 4.68
N ILE A 370 15.24 -18.70 5.92
CA ILE A 370 16.46 -18.27 6.60
C ILE A 370 17.31 -19.52 6.86
N SER A 371 18.61 -19.45 6.59
CA SER A 371 19.56 -20.54 6.83
C SER A 371 20.99 -20.01 6.98
N ASN A 372 21.76 -20.62 7.84
CA ASN A 372 23.20 -20.37 7.99
C ASN A 372 24.08 -21.40 7.27
N SER A 373 23.47 -22.32 6.50
CA SER A 373 24.18 -23.45 5.84
C SER A 373 24.88 -23.05 4.54
N HIS A 374 24.94 -21.76 4.20
CA HIS A 374 25.54 -21.30 2.96
C HIS A 374 27.01 -20.94 3.18
N ASP A 375 27.91 -21.55 2.37
CA ASP A 375 29.35 -21.29 2.43
C ASP A 375 29.90 -21.29 3.88
N ASP A 376 30.71 -20.33 4.25
CA ASP A 376 31.30 -20.17 5.59
C ASP A 376 30.40 -19.37 6.57
N TYR A 377 29.10 -19.26 6.33
CA TYR A 377 28.20 -18.41 7.11
C TYR A 377 28.07 -18.86 8.55
N PHE A 378 28.07 -20.18 8.80
CA PHE A 378 28.02 -20.72 10.13
C PHE A 378 29.23 -20.28 11.00
N VAL A 379 30.43 -20.28 10.40
CA VAL A 379 31.66 -19.87 11.10
C VAL A 379 31.76 -18.35 11.26
N ASN A 380 31.20 -17.61 10.33
CA ASN A 380 31.29 -16.15 10.29
C ASN A 380 30.09 -15.43 10.95
N GLY A 381 29.21 -16.15 11.65
CA GLY A 381 28.02 -15.58 12.29
C GLY A 381 27.13 -14.83 11.31
N LYS A 382 26.83 -15.43 10.14
CA LYS A 382 25.98 -14.87 9.11
C LYS A 382 24.79 -15.76 8.81
N GLN A 383 23.69 -15.14 8.44
CA GLN A 383 22.49 -15.82 7.94
C GLN A 383 22.18 -15.43 6.51
N ALA A 384 21.78 -16.40 5.74
CA ALA A 384 21.28 -16.26 4.40
C ALA A 384 19.75 -16.17 4.43
N ILE A 385 19.19 -15.06 4.04
CA ILE A 385 17.76 -14.89 3.86
C ILE A 385 17.45 -14.98 2.37
N ARG A 386 16.65 -15.96 1.99
CA ARG A 386 16.26 -16.21 0.62
C ARG A 386 14.76 -16.09 0.49
N ALA A 387 14.31 -15.34 -0.50
CA ALA A 387 12.93 -15.33 -0.91
C ALA A 387 12.81 -15.81 -2.36
N ASP A 388 11.80 -16.60 -2.66
CA ASP A 388 11.57 -17.08 -4.01
C ASP A 388 10.07 -17.21 -4.33
N LEU A 389 9.74 -17.00 -5.62
CA LEU A 389 8.41 -17.09 -6.19
C LEU A 389 8.48 -18.02 -7.40
N ARG A 390 7.46 -18.87 -7.60
CA ARG A 390 7.36 -19.75 -8.79
C ARG A 390 6.07 -19.46 -9.53
N VAL A 391 6.19 -18.95 -10.76
CA VAL A 391 5.06 -18.51 -11.57
C VAL A 391 5.24 -18.87 -13.05
N ALA A 392 4.13 -18.88 -13.79
CA ALA A 392 4.10 -18.90 -15.24
C ALA A 392 3.11 -17.88 -15.73
N MET A 393 3.48 -17.09 -16.73
CA MET A 393 2.58 -16.14 -17.41
C MET A 393 2.06 -16.78 -18.69
N VAL A 394 0.76 -16.67 -18.94
CA VAL A 394 0.09 -17.25 -20.10
C VAL A 394 -0.72 -16.20 -20.82
N HIS A 395 -0.51 -16.08 -22.13
CA HIS A 395 -1.31 -15.27 -23.04
C HIS A 395 -2.04 -16.18 -24.01
N TYR A 396 -3.35 -16.33 -23.87
CA TYR A 396 -4.16 -17.24 -24.69
C TYR A 396 -4.33 -16.74 -26.11
N ARG A 397 -4.58 -15.45 -26.28
CA ARG A 397 -4.83 -14.82 -27.57
C ARG A 397 -3.88 -13.64 -27.78
N PRO A 398 -2.78 -13.79 -28.54
CA PRO A 398 -1.82 -12.70 -28.80
C PRO A 398 -2.43 -11.48 -29.46
N SER A 399 -3.39 -11.67 -30.37
CA SER A 399 -4.08 -10.56 -31.07
C SER A 399 -4.94 -9.68 -30.18
N ALA A 400 -5.24 -10.12 -28.92
CA ALA A 400 -5.92 -9.28 -27.92
C ALA A 400 -5.00 -8.23 -27.27
N PHE A 401 -3.72 -8.23 -27.64
CA PHE A 401 -2.71 -7.29 -27.15
C PHE A 401 -2.09 -6.54 -28.31
N CYS A 402 -1.64 -5.33 -28.03
CA CYS A 402 -0.94 -4.50 -29.00
C CYS A 402 0.22 -3.76 -28.34
N GLU A 403 1.35 -3.76 -29.04
CA GLU A 403 2.51 -2.94 -28.73
C GLU A 403 2.46 -1.67 -29.60
N VAL A 404 2.60 -0.50 -28.96
CA VAL A 404 2.75 0.78 -29.66
C VAL A 404 4.17 1.26 -29.46
N THR A 405 4.90 1.42 -30.57
CA THR A 405 6.32 1.76 -30.55
C THR A 405 6.62 3.17 -31.03
N GLY A 406 7.72 3.77 -30.53
CA GLY A 406 8.20 5.08 -30.96
C GLY A 406 7.42 6.27 -30.36
N ILE A 407 6.80 6.08 -29.20
CA ILE A 407 5.98 7.09 -28.51
C ILE A 407 6.80 8.01 -27.62
#